data_c510e026e31128f178a6affe0d7b4032
#
_entry.id   c510e026e31128f178a6affe0d7b4032
#
_cell.length_a   1.000
_cell.length_b   1.000
_cell.length_c   1.000
_cell.angle_alpha   90.00
_cell.angle_beta   90.00
_cell.angle_gamma   90.00
#
_symmetry.space_group_name_H-M   'P 1'
#
loop_
_entity.id
_entity.type
_entity.pdbx_description
1 polymer ?
#
loop_
_entity_poly.entity_id
_entity_poly.type
_entity_poly.pdbx_seq_one_letter_code
_entity_poly.pdbx_strand_id
1 'polypeptide(L)'
;MAKKAPPPPPASYDWTGFYIGSHLDYGAGSSNWSATASGAPAPGFAGSLDFFNSYDAFKGTGSYAVGLHGGYNFMLPSRYLFGVEADVSFPNTIGNSTTLSSAAIGTASFAEQVEFSGTLRGRIGYAPGQWLFYATGGLAWSYDQFTRTQLAGTPAGGTATPGTVENIFMVPRLGGAAGGGIEVALTANWMARLEYLYTAYGSRGVTFAAGAQRFDSDLTLNTLRIGLDYQLGHDGVDPEIFLKGPSALALDWFAVHGQTTFIEQYAPPFRSPYAGTNSLAPNQGRETWDAMVTAGFKPWQGGEIWIDPEIDQGFGLSNTEGIAGFPSGAAFKI
;
A
#
# COMPACT_ATOMS: atom_id res chain seq x y z
N MET A 1 58.99 -17.44 -15.46
CA MET A 1 57.90 -17.18 -14.49
C MET A 1 56.59 -17.24 -15.23
N ALA A 2 55.76 -18.26 -14.96
CA ALA A 2 54.44 -18.34 -15.58
C ALA A 2 53.53 -17.25 -14.98
N LYS A 3 52.95 -16.39 -15.83
CA LYS A 3 52.00 -15.40 -15.43
C LYS A 3 50.74 -16.12 -14.93
N LYS A 4 50.38 -15.95 -13.63
CA LYS A 4 49.17 -16.51 -13.05
C LYS A 4 47.96 -16.00 -13.86
N ALA A 5 47.16 -16.92 -14.37
CA ALA A 5 45.93 -16.52 -15.08
C ALA A 5 45.09 -15.59 -14.21
N PRO A 6 44.47 -14.56 -14.78
CA PRO A 6 43.56 -13.72 -14.01
C PRO A 6 42.45 -14.59 -13.42
N PRO A 7 41.97 -14.30 -12.20
CA PRO A 7 40.87 -15.03 -11.63
C PRO A 7 39.65 -14.97 -12.57
N PRO A 8 38.86 -16.05 -12.68
CA PRO A 8 37.66 -16.03 -13.49
C PRO A 8 36.75 -14.86 -12.99
N PRO A 9 36.03 -14.18 -13.91
CA PRO A 9 35.08 -13.16 -13.49
C PRO A 9 34.10 -13.78 -12.52
N PRO A 10 33.63 -13.04 -11.50
CA PRO A 10 32.65 -13.54 -10.55
C PRO A 10 31.40 -14.01 -11.30
N ALA A 11 30.88 -15.16 -10.89
CA ALA A 11 29.66 -15.72 -11.47
C ALA A 11 28.54 -14.70 -11.35
N SER A 12 27.95 -14.35 -12.48
CA SER A 12 26.80 -13.43 -12.48
C SER A 12 25.57 -14.18 -11.98
N TYR A 13 24.77 -13.52 -11.14
CA TYR A 13 23.49 -14.04 -10.69
C TYR A 13 22.55 -14.25 -11.88
N ASP A 14 21.85 -15.39 -11.93
CA ASP A 14 20.82 -15.66 -12.93
C ASP A 14 19.45 -15.22 -12.39
N TRP A 15 18.91 -14.18 -12.99
CA TRP A 15 17.62 -13.62 -12.63
C TRP A 15 16.45 -14.35 -13.30
N THR A 16 16.69 -15.40 -14.09
CA THR A 16 15.66 -16.15 -14.79
C THR A 16 14.88 -17.03 -13.84
N GLY A 17 13.57 -16.90 -13.83
CA GLY A 17 12.71 -17.79 -13.05
C GLY A 17 11.50 -17.10 -12.46
N PHE A 18 10.67 -17.89 -11.81
CA PHE A 18 9.55 -17.39 -11.03
C PHE A 18 10.04 -16.86 -9.68
N TYR A 19 9.41 -15.79 -9.24
CA TYR A 19 9.63 -15.24 -7.91
C TYR A 19 8.30 -14.81 -7.28
N ILE A 20 8.28 -14.83 -5.95
CA ILE A 20 7.23 -14.28 -5.12
C ILE A 20 7.86 -13.36 -4.07
N GLY A 21 7.15 -12.36 -3.65
CA GLY A 21 7.66 -11.44 -2.64
C GLY A 21 6.57 -10.66 -1.93
N SER A 22 7.02 -9.90 -0.96
CA SER A 22 6.20 -8.95 -0.24
C SER A 22 6.85 -7.57 -0.30
N HIS A 23 6.04 -6.54 -0.17
CA HIS A 23 6.53 -5.16 -0.17
C HIS A 23 5.82 -4.31 0.89
N LEU A 24 6.57 -3.35 1.40
CA LEU A 24 6.08 -2.23 2.18
C LEU A 24 6.09 -1.01 1.27
N ASP A 25 4.96 -0.33 1.18
CA ASP A 25 4.76 0.84 0.35
C ASP A 25 4.67 2.09 1.21
N TYR A 26 5.23 3.17 0.68
CA TYR A 26 4.92 4.52 1.09
C TYR A 26 4.31 5.26 -0.10
N GLY A 27 3.03 5.65 0.02
CA GLY A 27 2.28 6.29 -1.05
C GLY A 27 1.91 7.73 -0.73
N ALA A 28 1.97 8.58 -1.75
CA ALA A 28 1.50 9.95 -1.72
C ALA A 28 0.85 10.28 -3.06
N GLY A 29 -0.18 11.11 -3.06
CA GLY A 29 -0.86 11.44 -4.31
C GLY A 29 -1.93 12.49 -4.15
N SER A 30 -2.76 12.59 -5.19
CA SER A 30 -3.89 13.52 -5.22
C SER A 30 -5.12 12.85 -5.82
N SER A 31 -6.28 13.18 -5.26
CA SER A 31 -7.57 12.90 -5.85
C SER A 31 -8.27 14.23 -6.11
N ASN A 32 -8.37 14.57 -7.39
CA ASN A 32 -9.01 15.82 -7.82
C ASN A 32 -10.48 15.58 -8.08
N TRP A 33 -11.32 16.18 -7.25
CA TRP A 33 -12.77 16.07 -7.38
C TRP A 33 -13.34 17.28 -8.07
N SER A 34 -14.08 17.05 -9.12
CA SER A 34 -14.88 18.08 -9.80
C SER A 34 -16.37 17.77 -9.65
N ALA A 35 -17.15 18.78 -9.21
CA ALA A 35 -18.58 18.63 -9.08
C ALA A 35 -19.23 18.64 -10.45
N THR A 36 -20.09 17.64 -10.73
CA THR A 36 -20.91 17.58 -11.92
C THR A 36 -22.37 17.81 -11.57
N ALA A 37 -23.10 18.51 -12.43
CA ALA A 37 -24.54 18.70 -12.26
C ALA A 37 -25.25 17.36 -12.41
N SER A 38 -25.92 16.89 -11.35
CA SER A 38 -26.67 15.64 -11.36
C SER A 38 -28.19 15.88 -11.32
N GLY A 39 -28.71 16.65 -12.25
CA GLY A 39 -30.13 17.06 -12.26
C GLY A 39 -30.37 18.42 -11.60
N ALA A 40 -31.57 18.96 -11.73
CA ALA A 40 -31.90 20.24 -11.15
C ALA A 40 -32.38 20.09 -9.69
N PRO A 41 -32.04 21.03 -8.78
CA PRO A 41 -31.05 22.06 -9.01
C PRO A 41 -29.64 21.55 -8.82
N ALA A 42 -28.73 21.93 -9.70
CA ALA A 42 -27.33 21.62 -9.54
C ALA A 42 -26.85 22.15 -8.18
N PRO A 43 -26.17 21.34 -7.35
CA PRO A 43 -25.54 21.85 -6.15
C PRO A 43 -24.60 22.98 -6.56
N GLY A 44 -24.68 24.13 -5.91
CA GLY A 44 -23.90 25.32 -6.24
C GLY A 44 -22.40 25.22 -5.93
N PHE A 45 -21.87 24.02 -6.01
CA PHE A 45 -20.47 23.73 -5.81
C PHE A 45 -19.81 23.46 -7.17
N ALA A 46 -18.97 24.38 -7.58
CA ALA A 46 -18.09 24.23 -8.72
C ALA A 46 -16.64 24.37 -8.22
N GLY A 47 -15.81 23.40 -8.48
CA GLY A 47 -14.40 23.44 -8.10
C GLY A 47 -13.79 22.04 -7.98
N SER A 48 -12.49 22.01 -7.94
CA SER A 48 -11.70 20.80 -7.68
C SER A 48 -11.42 20.69 -6.19
N LEU A 49 -11.51 19.46 -5.67
CA LEU A 49 -11.17 19.11 -4.30
C LEU A 49 -9.92 18.26 -4.32
N ASP A 50 -8.93 18.67 -3.57
CA ASP A 50 -7.69 17.93 -3.39
C ASP A 50 -7.74 17.21 -2.04
N PHE A 51 -7.78 15.89 -2.05
CA PHE A 51 -7.93 15.08 -0.85
C PHE A 51 -6.61 14.52 -0.33
N PHE A 52 -5.59 14.43 -1.16
CA PHE A 52 -4.30 13.89 -0.78
C PHE A 52 -3.25 15.00 -0.72
N ASN A 53 -2.75 15.27 0.46
CA ASN A 53 -1.59 16.15 0.64
C ASN A 53 -0.31 15.32 0.58
N SER A 54 0.53 15.64 -0.38
CA SER A 54 1.76 14.93 -0.68
C SER A 54 2.85 14.99 0.41
N TYR A 55 2.65 15.68 1.54
CA TYR A 55 3.70 15.94 2.52
C TYR A 55 3.35 15.75 4.00
N ASP A 56 2.24 15.09 4.33
CA ASP A 56 1.93 14.79 5.72
C ASP A 56 2.64 13.54 6.28
N ALA A 57 3.66 13.06 5.58
CA ALA A 57 4.49 11.92 5.96
C ALA A 57 5.04 11.96 7.39
N PHE A 58 5.29 13.15 7.90
CA PHE A 58 5.84 13.34 9.25
C PHE A 58 4.79 13.59 10.34
N LYS A 59 3.51 13.58 10.00
CA LYS A 59 2.43 13.86 10.97
C LYS A 59 1.70 12.60 11.44
N GLY A 60 2.20 11.40 11.09
CA GLY A 60 1.57 10.14 11.50
C GLY A 60 0.26 9.81 10.80
N THR A 61 -0.16 10.59 9.81
CA THR A 61 -1.27 10.25 8.92
C THR A 61 -0.74 9.27 7.88
N GLY A 62 -0.95 7.98 8.12
CA GLY A 62 -0.33 6.91 7.39
C GLY A 62 -0.63 6.93 5.89
N SER A 63 0.41 6.96 5.10
CA SER A 63 0.40 6.67 3.67
C SER A 63 1.12 5.35 3.39
N TYR A 64 1.11 4.44 4.35
CA TYR A 64 1.77 3.15 4.25
C TYR A 64 0.80 2.09 3.77
N ALA A 65 1.34 1.14 3.03
CA ALA A 65 0.62 -0.06 2.61
C ALA A 65 1.55 -1.25 2.64
N VAL A 66 0.99 -2.42 2.73
CA VAL A 66 1.70 -3.67 2.49
C VAL A 66 1.10 -4.36 1.29
N GLY A 67 1.89 -5.22 0.66
CA GLY A 67 1.39 -5.97 -0.48
C GLY A 67 2.22 -7.21 -0.76
N LEU A 68 1.68 -8.00 -1.68
CA LEU A 68 2.30 -9.19 -2.21
C LEU A 68 2.47 -9.02 -3.72
N HIS A 69 3.51 -9.62 -4.25
CA HIS A 69 3.75 -9.64 -5.68
C HIS A 69 4.35 -10.96 -6.11
N GLY A 70 4.26 -11.23 -7.39
CA GLY A 70 4.91 -12.36 -7.99
C GLY A 70 5.07 -12.14 -9.49
N GLY A 71 6.08 -12.79 -10.05
CA GLY A 71 6.39 -12.60 -11.45
C GLY A 71 7.30 -13.67 -12.01
N TYR A 72 7.62 -13.47 -13.28
CA TYR A 72 8.60 -14.28 -14.00
C TYR A 72 9.57 -13.38 -14.75
N ASN A 73 10.84 -13.63 -14.59
CA ASN A 73 11.90 -12.96 -15.31
C ASN A 73 12.56 -13.92 -16.32
N PHE A 74 12.95 -13.38 -17.45
CA PHE A 74 13.76 -14.06 -18.47
C PHE A 74 14.98 -13.18 -18.80
N MET A 75 16.17 -13.66 -18.44
CA MET A 75 17.43 -12.96 -18.67
C MET A 75 18.12 -13.52 -19.91
N LEU A 76 18.55 -12.62 -20.80
CA LEU A 76 19.34 -12.95 -21.97
C LEU A 76 20.84 -13.12 -21.58
N PRO A 77 21.63 -13.85 -22.40
CA PRO A 77 23.09 -13.92 -22.21
C PRO A 77 23.78 -12.55 -22.21
N SER A 78 23.17 -11.55 -22.86
CA SER A 78 23.61 -10.15 -22.87
C SER A 78 23.31 -9.38 -21.59
N ARG A 79 22.73 -10.04 -20.56
CA ARG A 79 22.30 -9.49 -19.27
C ARG A 79 21.10 -8.53 -19.33
N TYR A 80 20.45 -8.41 -20.48
CA TYR A 80 19.13 -7.78 -20.52
C TYR A 80 18.09 -8.75 -20.01
N LEU A 81 17.11 -8.19 -19.29
CA LEU A 81 16.04 -8.91 -18.65
C LEU A 81 14.70 -8.41 -19.17
N PHE A 82 13.79 -9.33 -19.41
CA PHE A 82 12.37 -9.08 -19.66
C PHE A 82 11.57 -9.88 -18.65
N GLY A 83 10.49 -9.30 -18.15
CA GLY A 83 9.64 -9.98 -17.18
C GLY A 83 8.22 -9.48 -17.19
N VAL A 84 7.40 -10.21 -16.46
CA VAL A 84 6.01 -9.83 -16.13
C VAL A 84 5.85 -9.97 -14.62
N GLU A 85 5.09 -9.05 -14.04
CA GLU A 85 4.84 -9.01 -12.60
C GLU A 85 3.39 -8.61 -12.35
N ALA A 86 2.78 -9.25 -11.37
CA ALA A 86 1.50 -8.84 -10.81
C ALA A 86 1.66 -8.60 -9.31
N ASP A 87 0.98 -7.58 -8.82
CA ASP A 87 0.94 -7.26 -7.40
C ASP A 87 -0.47 -6.91 -6.92
N VAL A 88 -0.65 -7.06 -5.60
CA VAL A 88 -1.78 -6.51 -4.87
C VAL A 88 -1.23 -5.78 -3.65
N SER A 89 -1.77 -4.61 -3.38
CA SER A 89 -1.44 -3.78 -2.22
C SER A 89 -2.71 -3.41 -1.48
N PHE A 90 -2.59 -3.24 -0.17
CA PHE A 90 -3.67 -2.91 0.75
C PHE A 90 -3.42 -1.52 1.36
N PRO A 91 -3.70 -0.45 0.59
CA PRO A 91 -3.37 0.92 0.98
C PRO A 91 -4.51 1.62 1.73
N ASN A 92 -5.23 0.92 2.62
CA ASN A 92 -6.38 1.49 3.33
C ASN A 92 -6.06 2.72 4.19
N THR A 93 -4.79 3.01 4.38
CA THR A 93 -4.32 4.25 5.03
C THR A 93 -4.13 5.39 4.04
N ILE A 94 -4.17 5.11 2.73
CA ILE A 94 -4.06 6.13 1.68
C ILE A 94 -5.43 6.73 1.46
N GLY A 95 -5.68 7.85 2.11
CA GLY A 95 -6.92 8.57 2.00
C GLY A 95 -6.85 9.93 2.68
N ASN A 96 -7.83 10.77 2.43
CA ASN A 96 -7.97 12.06 3.08
C ASN A 96 -9.44 12.50 3.08
N SER A 97 -9.72 13.55 3.85
CA SER A 97 -11.03 14.18 3.90
C SER A 97 -10.93 15.69 3.91
N THR A 98 -11.97 16.34 3.38
CA THR A 98 -12.12 17.78 3.49
C THR A 98 -13.55 18.15 3.86
N THR A 99 -13.69 19.28 4.53
CA THR A 99 -15.00 19.84 4.91
C THR A 99 -15.31 21.07 4.08
N LEU A 100 -16.47 21.09 3.48
CA LEU A 100 -16.94 22.17 2.64
C LEU A 100 -18.23 22.76 3.23
N SER A 101 -18.39 24.09 3.06
CA SER A 101 -19.58 24.81 3.49
C SER A 101 -20.04 25.76 2.38
N SER A 102 -21.31 25.67 2.04
CA SER A 102 -21.98 26.66 1.15
C SER A 102 -23.48 26.72 1.42
N ALA A 103 -24.13 27.75 0.92
CA ALA A 103 -25.59 27.86 1.03
C ALA A 103 -26.33 26.72 0.32
N ALA A 104 -25.71 26.11 -0.70
CA ALA A 104 -26.34 25.05 -1.48
C ALA A 104 -26.18 23.65 -0.83
N ILE A 105 -25.14 23.41 -0.08
CA ILE A 105 -24.87 22.07 0.48
C ILE A 105 -24.94 22.02 2.01
N GLY A 106 -25.09 23.17 2.69
CA GLY A 106 -24.84 23.27 4.11
C GLY A 106 -23.36 23.09 4.42
N THR A 107 -23.04 22.36 5.47
CA THR A 107 -21.68 21.94 5.80
C THR A 107 -21.58 20.41 5.72
N ALA A 108 -20.71 19.90 4.89
CA ALA A 108 -20.48 18.45 4.73
C ALA A 108 -19.01 18.12 4.63
N SER A 109 -18.61 16.98 5.19
CA SER A 109 -17.30 16.37 5.02
C SER A 109 -17.35 15.36 3.88
N PHE A 110 -16.31 15.35 3.06
CA PHE A 110 -16.11 14.42 1.96
C PHE A 110 -14.77 13.73 2.16
N ALA A 111 -14.75 12.42 1.98
CA ALA A 111 -13.54 11.60 2.12
C ALA A 111 -13.45 10.58 0.99
N GLU A 112 -12.23 10.28 0.60
CA GLU A 112 -11.87 9.17 -0.26
C GLU A 112 -10.76 8.36 0.40
N GLN A 113 -10.84 7.04 0.27
CA GLN A 113 -9.87 6.10 0.79
C GLN A 113 -9.69 4.99 -0.24
N VAL A 114 -8.44 4.63 -0.52
CA VAL A 114 -8.12 3.47 -1.38
C VAL A 114 -8.13 2.23 -0.51
N GLU A 115 -9.06 1.32 -0.75
CA GLU A 115 -9.21 0.09 0.04
C GLU A 115 -8.14 -0.93 -0.33
N PHE A 116 -7.99 -1.21 -1.64
CA PHE A 116 -6.90 -2.02 -2.17
C PHE A 116 -6.63 -1.68 -3.63
N SER A 117 -5.42 -2.01 -4.05
CA SER A 117 -4.96 -1.74 -5.41
C SER A 117 -4.10 -2.90 -5.91
N GLY A 118 -3.86 -2.91 -7.20
CA GLY A 118 -2.95 -3.88 -7.79
C GLY A 118 -2.50 -3.46 -9.16
N THR A 119 -1.48 -4.14 -9.67
CA THR A 119 -0.96 -3.89 -11.01
C THR A 119 -0.65 -5.19 -11.75
N LEU A 120 -0.65 -5.10 -13.08
CA LEU A 120 -0.09 -6.11 -13.97
C LEU A 120 0.85 -5.40 -14.93
N ARG A 121 2.15 -5.68 -14.82
CA ARG A 121 3.20 -4.89 -15.45
C ARG A 121 4.18 -5.75 -16.23
N GLY A 122 4.68 -5.21 -17.35
CA GLY A 122 5.90 -5.69 -17.99
C GLY A 122 7.12 -5.04 -17.35
N ARG A 123 8.26 -5.74 -17.37
CA ARG A 123 9.56 -5.28 -16.89
C ARG A 123 10.61 -5.41 -17.96
N ILE A 124 11.49 -4.43 -18.07
CA ILE A 124 12.71 -4.49 -18.86
C ILE A 124 13.88 -3.99 -18.02
N GLY A 125 14.97 -4.74 -17.98
CA GLY A 125 16.08 -4.40 -17.13
C GLY A 125 17.46 -4.80 -17.67
N TYR A 126 18.47 -4.42 -16.92
CA TYR A 126 19.87 -4.80 -17.15
C TYR A 126 20.48 -5.27 -15.82
N ALA A 127 21.11 -6.44 -15.83
CA ALA A 127 21.62 -7.11 -14.65
C ALA A 127 23.15 -7.18 -14.63
N PRO A 128 23.88 -6.14 -14.17
CA PRO A 128 25.33 -6.19 -13.98
C PRO A 128 25.69 -6.97 -12.70
N GLY A 129 25.94 -8.27 -12.85
CA GLY A 129 26.30 -9.13 -11.71
C GLY A 129 25.10 -9.46 -10.84
N GLN A 130 25.14 -9.04 -9.60
CA GLN A 130 24.12 -9.26 -8.56
C GLN A 130 23.04 -8.18 -8.49
N TRP A 131 23.20 -7.11 -9.24
CA TRP A 131 22.26 -6.00 -9.31
C TRP A 131 21.38 -6.14 -10.53
N LEU A 132 20.14 -5.75 -10.39
CA LEU A 132 19.19 -5.56 -11.49
C LEU A 132 18.63 -4.15 -11.44
N PHE A 133 18.79 -3.41 -12.53
CA PHE A 133 18.15 -2.12 -12.75
C PHE A 133 17.06 -2.30 -13.79
N TYR A 134 15.85 -1.84 -13.50
CA TYR A 134 14.73 -2.07 -14.40
C TYR A 134 13.76 -0.88 -14.49
N ALA A 135 13.07 -0.81 -15.61
CA ALA A 135 11.86 -0.03 -15.79
C ALA A 135 10.67 -0.98 -15.87
N THR A 136 9.51 -0.51 -15.47
CA THR A 136 8.27 -1.28 -15.46
C THR A 136 7.09 -0.42 -15.88
N GLY A 137 6.06 -1.05 -16.45
CA GLY A 137 4.84 -0.35 -16.81
C GLY A 137 3.73 -1.32 -17.22
N GLY A 138 2.49 -0.90 -17.02
CA GLY A 138 1.34 -1.75 -17.31
C GLY A 138 0.02 -1.22 -16.81
N LEU A 139 -0.90 -2.13 -16.58
CA LEU A 139 -2.23 -1.84 -16.06
C LEU A 139 -2.21 -1.70 -14.54
N ALA A 140 -3.08 -0.85 -14.03
CA ALA A 140 -3.34 -0.70 -12.60
C ALA A 140 -4.84 -0.66 -12.34
N TRP A 141 -5.23 -1.13 -11.16
CA TRP A 141 -6.60 -1.02 -10.69
C TRP A 141 -6.62 -0.66 -9.21
N SER A 142 -7.71 -0.02 -8.78
CA SER A 142 -8.00 0.20 -7.35
C SER A 142 -9.49 -0.04 -7.07
N TYR A 143 -9.77 -0.21 -5.80
CA TYR A 143 -11.12 -0.17 -5.26
C TYR A 143 -11.14 0.86 -4.14
N ASP A 144 -12.01 1.85 -4.28
CA ASP A 144 -12.03 3.01 -3.41
C ASP A 144 -13.34 3.07 -2.62
N GLN A 145 -13.24 3.64 -1.43
CA GLN A 145 -14.38 4.02 -0.61
C GLN A 145 -14.54 5.53 -0.64
N PHE A 146 -15.77 5.98 -0.87
CA PHE A 146 -16.13 7.39 -0.79
C PHE A 146 -17.13 7.59 0.34
N THR A 147 -16.88 8.60 1.17
CA THR A 147 -17.75 8.93 2.31
C THR A 147 -18.15 10.40 2.25
N ARG A 148 -19.43 10.65 2.47
CA ARG A 148 -19.97 11.99 2.67
C ARG A 148 -20.73 12.04 3.99
N THR A 149 -20.42 13.01 4.84
CA THR A 149 -21.09 13.21 6.12
C THR A 149 -21.68 14.63 6.18
N GLN A 150 -23.00 14.76 6.36
CA GLN A 150 -23.63 16.05 6.59
C GLN A 150 -23.38 16.50 8.02
N LEU A 151 -22.69 17.61 8.20
CA LEU A 151 -22.35 18.17 9.52
C LEU A 151 -23.38 19.22 9.99
N ALA A 152 -23.83 20.09 9.07
CA ALA A 152 -24.83 21.13 9.37
C ALA A 152 -25.64 21.51 8.13
N GLY A 153 -26.86 21.96 8.34
CA GLY A 153 -27.77 22.34 7.26
C GLY A 153 -28.30 21.16 6.44
N THR A 154 -29.00 21.44 5.37
CA THR A 154 -29.59 20.47 4.43
C THR A 154 -29.18 20.86 3.01
N PRO A 155 -28.68 19.91 2.18
CA PRO A 155 -28.31 20.22 0.81
C PRO A 155 -29.57 20.54 -0.05
N ALA A 156 -29.45 21.50 -0.94
CA ALA A 156 -30.51 21.86 -1.87
C ALA A 156 -30.81 20.67 -2.80
N GLY A 157 -32.08 20.29 -2.85
CA GLY A 157 -32.55 19.14 -3.62
C GLY A 157 -32.18 17.77 -3.01
N GLY A 158 -31.49 17.74 -1.88
CA GLY A 158 -31.16 16.54 -1.15
C GLY A 158 -32.03 16.28 0.07
N THR A 159 -31.85 15.14 0.69
CA THR A 159 -32.59 14.69 1.89
C THR A 159 -31.67 14.54 3.12
N ALA A 160 -30.37 14.78 2.96
CA ALA A 160 -29.42 14.62 4.06
C ALA A 160 -29.67 15.68 5.15
N THR A 161 -29.70 15.21 6.38
CA THR A 161 -29.78 16.04 7.60
C THR A 161 -28.47 15.93 8.38
N PRO A 162 -28.15 16.84 9.31
CA PRO A 162 -26.98 16.72 10.16
C PRO A 162 -26.88 15.32 10.80
N GLY A 163 -25.71 14.68 10.66
CA GLY A 163 -25.47 13.30 11.07
C GLY A 163 -25.70 12.24 9.98
N THR A 164 -26.29 12.61 8.83
CA THR A 164 -26.41 11.66 7.70
C THR A 164 -25.03 11.33 7.14
N VAL A 165 -24.72 10.02 7.07
CA VAL A 165 -23.50 9.48 6.46
C VAL A 165 -23.87 8.66 5.23
N GLU A 166 -23.23 8.96 4.10
CA GLU A 166 -23.35 8.19 2.86
C GLU A 166 -21.99 7.57 2.56
N ASN A 167 -21.96 6.25 2.51
CA ASN A 167 -20.76 5.48 2.15
C ASN A 167 -21.00 4.77 0.82
N ILE A 168 -20.05 4.88 -0.08
CA ILE A 168 -20.03 4.18 -1.36
C ILE A 168 -18.76 3.35 -1.38
N PHE A 169 -18.92 2.04 -1.27
CA PHE A 169 -17.83 1.08 -1.13
C PHE A 169 -17.47 0.45 -2.46
N MET A 170 -16.22 -0.03 -2.55
CA MET A 170 -15.74 -0.89 -3.61
C MET A 170 -15.95 -0.30 -5.01
N VAL A 171 -15.71 1.00 -5.14
CA VAL A 171 -15.80 1.69 -6.42
C VAL A 171 -14.58 1.34 -7.27
N PRO A 172 -14.73 0.55 -8.35
CA PRO A 172 -13.58 0.09 -9.12
C PRO A 172 -13.03 1.20 -10.02
N ARG A 173 -11.71 1.29 -10.09
CA ARG A 173 -10.97 2.11 -11.05
C ARG A 173 -10.04 1.23 -11.88
N LEU A 174 -9.79 1.66 -13.09
CA LEU A 174 -8.79 1.08 -13.98
C LEU A 174 -7.92 2.20 -14.52
N GLY A 175 -6.61 1.96 -14.54
CA GLY A 175 -5.63 2.94 -14.96
C GLY A 175 -4.33 2.32 -15.44
N GLY A 176 -3.27 3.11 -15.42
CA GLY A 176 -1.93 2.68 -15.80
C GLY A 176 -0.91 2.97 -14.73
N ALA A 177 0.12 2.15 -14.70
CA ALA A 177 1.28 2.31 -13.84
C ALA A 177 2.56 2.35 -14.66
N ALA A 178 3.53 3.17 -14.23
CA ALA A 178 4.87 3.23 -14.79
C ALA A 178 5.87 3.54 -13.68
N GLY A 179 7.05 2.94 -13.75
CA GLY A 179 8.07 3.14 -12.74
C GLY A 179 9.38 2.46 -13.05
N GLY A 180 10.18 2.26 -12.02
CA GLY A 180 11.44 1.57 -12.12
C GLY A 180 12.04 1.30 -10.76
N GLY A 181 13.00 0.40 -10.73
CA GLY A 181 13.59 -0.03 -9.47
C GLY A 181 14.96 -0.64 -9.62
N ILE A 182 15.47 -0.99 -8.47
CA ILE A 182 16.75 -1.67 -8.29
C ILE A 182 16.49 -2.89 -7.42
N GLU A 183 17.02 -4.02 -7.83
CA GLU A 183 17.05 -5.23 -7.02
C GLU A 183 18.50 -5.66 -6.79
N VAL A 184 18.75 -6.30 -5.66
CA VAL A 184 20.04 -6.89 -5.33
C VAL A 184 19.83 -8.31 -4.82
N ALA A 185 20.54 -9.26 -5.40
CA ALA A 185 20.55 -10.63 -4.91
C ALA A 185 21.35 -10.68 -3.61
N LEU A 186 20.71 -11.11 -2.53
CA LEU A 186 21.31 -11.26 -1.21
C LEU A 186 21.91 -12.66 -1.02
N THR A 187 21.17 -13.66 -1.51
CA THR A 187 21.58 -15.07 -1.54
C THR A 187 21.21 -15.68 -2.90
N ALA A 188 21.37 -16.98 -3.07
CA ALA A 188 20.92 -17.66 -4.28
C ALA A 188 19.43 -17.45 -4.57
N ASN A 189 18.59 -17.35 -3.54
CA ASN A 189 17.13 -17.28 -3.70
C ASN A 189 16.53 -15.97 -3.21
N TRP A 190 17.18 -15.22 -2.31
CA TRP A 190 16.63 -14.01 -1.73
C TRP A 190 17.16 -12.76 -2.39
N MET A 191 16.26 -11.83 -2.69
CA MET A 191 16.57 -10.53 -3.30
C MET A 191 15.88 -9.43 -2.53
N ALA A 192 16.56 -8.29 -2.38
CA ALA A 192 15.96 -7.07 -1.86
C ALA A 192 15.66 -6.12 -3.01
N ARG A 193 14.56 -5.37 -2.88
CA ARG A 193 14.04 -4.47 -3.90
C ARG A 193 13.81 -3.07 -3.34
N LEU A 194 14.09 -2.08 -4.17
CA LEU A 194 13.62 -0.71 -4.02
C LEU A 194 12.98 -0.29 -5.35
N GLU A 195 11.70 0.07 -5.34
CA GLU A 195 10.94 0.44 -6.54
C GLU A 195 10.20 1.77 -6.32
N TYR A 196 10.17 2.61 -7.34
CA TYR A 196 9.27 3.74 -7.43
C TYR A 196 8.21 3.46 -8.51
N LEU A 197 6.96 3.76 -8.19
CA LEU A 197 5.82 3.56 -9.09
C LEU A 197 4.93 4.80 -9.10
N TYR A 198 4.66 5.33 -10.27
CA TYR A 198 3.61 6.29 -10.54
C TYR A 198 2.39 5.57 -11.10
N THR A 199 1.22 5.83 -10.52
CA THR A 199 -0.03 5.22 -10.94
C THR A 199 -1.09 6.28 -11.18
N ALA A 200 -1.74 6.24 -12.34
CA ALA A 200 -2.85 7.10 -12.70
C ALA A 200 -4.10 6.22 -12.90
N TYR A 201 -5.07 6.34 -12.01
CA TYR A 201 -6.30 5.52 -12.02
C TYR A 201 -7.43 6.13 -12.84
N GLY A 202 -7.21 7.32 -13.43
CA GLY A 202 -8.21 8.02 -14.22
C GLY A 202 -9.39 8.53 -13.41
N SER A 203 -10.42 9.00 -14.12
CA SER A 203 -11.59 9.63 -13.51
C SER A 203 -12.70 8.64 -13.20
N ARG A 204 -13.36 8.82 -12.05
CA ARG A 204 -14.52 8.01 -11.63
C ARG A 204 -15.65 8.88 -11.07
N GLY A 205 -16.84 8.68 -11.64
CA GLY A 205 -18.06 9.36 -11.17
C GLY A 205 -18.63 8.73 -9.89
N VAL A 206 -18.94 9.56 -8.90
CA VAL A 206 -19.51 9.18 -7.60
C VAL A 206 -20.75 10.02 -7.34
N THR A 207 -21.84 9.39 -6.89
CA THR A 207 -23.10 10.06 -6.62
C THR A 207 -23.54 9.84 -5.18
N PHE A 208 -23.65 10.92 -4.42
CA PHE A 208 -24.23 10.94 -3.08
C PHE A 208 -25.71 11.31 -3.18
N ALA A 209 -26.58 10.31 -3.08
CA ALA A 209 -28.01 10.46 -3.36
C ALA A 209 -28.72 11.35 -2.33
N ALA A 210 -28.43 11.15 -1.02
CA ALA A 210 -29.02 11.98 0.01
C ALA A 210 -28.51 13.43 -0.01
N GLY A 211 -27.27 13.63 -0.49
CA GLY A 211 -26.68 14.94 -0.74
C GLY A 211 -27.15 15.59 -2.02
N ALA A 212 -27.80 14.88 -2.94
CA ALA A 212 -28.09 15.30 -4.31
C ALA A 212 -26.85 15.84 -5.04
N GLN A 213 -25.70 15.18 -4.83
CA GLN A 213 -24.40 15.64 -5.33
C GLN A 213 -23.72 14.52 -6.13
N ARG A 214 -23.10 14.92 -7.23
CA ARG A 214 -22.26 14.05 -8.05
C ARG A 214 -20.90 14.70 -8.26
N PHE A 215 -19.87 13.90 -8.12
CA PHE A 215 -18.49 14.29 -8.38
C PHE A 215 -17.84 13.31 -9.36
N ASP A 216 -16.90 13.82 -10.13
CA ASP A 216 -15.92 13.01 -10.85
C ASP A 216 -14.59 13.18 -10.11
N SER A 217 -14.01 12.08 -9.64
CA SER A 217 -12.74 12.01 -8.92
C SER A 217 -11.67 11.46 -9.85
N ASP A 218 -10.52 12.14 -9.92
CA ASP A 218 -9.34 11.73 -10.69
C ASP A 218 -8.17 11.47 -9.74
N LEU A 219 -7.77 10.21 -9.64
CA LEU A 219 -6.80 9.71 -8.66
C LEU A 219 -5.46 9.41 -9.28
N THR A 220 -4.40 9.98 -8.69
CA THR A 220 -3.00 9.64 -9.00
C THR A 220 -2.22 9.36 -7.73
N LEU A 221 -1.36 8.35 -7.77
CA LEU A 221 -0.48 7.98 -6.66
C LEU A 221 0.98 7.88 -7.12
N ASN A 222 1.87 8.27 -6.20
CA ASN A 222 3.31 8.03 -6.26
C ASN A 222 3.65 7.10 -5.12
N THR A 223 4.27 5.98 -5.40
CA THR A 223 4.54 4.94 -4.40
C THR A 223 6.03 4.61 -4.40
N LEU A 224 6.65 4.65 -3.24
CA LEU A 224 7.98 4.10 -3.00
C LEU A 224 7.81 2.77 -2.28
N ARG A 225 8.42 1.71 -2.84
CA ARG A 225 8.29 0.33 -2.36
C ARG A 225 9.63 -0.21 -1.92
N ILE A 226 9.67 -0.87 -0.78
CA ILE A 226 10.78 -1.71 -0.34
C ILE A 226 10.25 -3.14 -0.30
N GLY A 227 10.91 -4.06 -0.98
CA GLY A 227 10.45 -5.45 -1.09
C GLY A 227 11.52 -6.46 -0.77
N LEU A 228 11.04 -7.64 -0.43
CA LEU A 228 11.85 -8.84 -0.28
C LEU A 228 11.24 -9.93 -1.15
N ASP A 229 12.05 -10.49 -2.05
CA ASP A 229 11.66 -11.46 -3.05
C ASP A 229 12.35 -12.80 -2.83
N TYR A 230 11.66 -13.87 -3.14
CA TYR A 230 12.20 -15.22 -3.15
C TYR A 230 12.05 -15.85 -4.53
N GLN A 231 13.18 -16.20 -5.16
CA GLN A 231 13.21 -16.88 -6.45
C GLN A 231 12.98 -18.37 -6.27
N LEU A 232 11.99 -18.91 -6.98
CA LEU A 232 11.61 -20.31 -6.90
C LEU A 232 12.48 -21.17 -7.82
N GLY A 233 12.87 -22.35 -7.32
CA GLY A 233 13.56 -23.35 -8.15
C GLY A 233 14.95 -22.92 -8.63
N HIS A 234 15.59 -22.00 -7.95
CA HIS A 234 16.93 -21.56 -8.28
C HIS A 234 17.95 -22.39 -7.49
N ASP A 235 18.68 -23.26 -8.20
CA ASP A 235 19.77 -24.08 -7.64
C ASP A 235 21.13 -23.36 -7.76
N GLY A 236 21.12 -22.05 -7.72
CA GLY A 236 22.29 -21.20 -7.96
C GLY A 236 23.28 -21.20 -6.79
N VAL A 237 24.51 -20.84 -7.11
CA VAL A 237 25.54 -20.56 -6.11
C VAL A 237 25.23 -19.19 -5.48
N ASP A 238 25.34 -19.13 -4.15
CA ASP A 238 25.19 -17.83 -3.45
C ASP A 238 26.13 -16.79 -4.07
N PRO A 239 25.59 -15.63 -4.44
CA PRO A 239 26.46 -14.56 -4.93
C PRO A 239 27.47 -14.18 -3.85
N GLU A 240 28.75 -13.98 -4.23
CA GLU A 240 29.77 -13.49 -3.30
C GLU A 240 29.53 -12.05 -2.90
N ILE A 241 28.53 -11.77 -2.06
CA ILE A 241 28.09 -10.42 -1.93
C ILE A 241 28.20 -9.85 -0.53
N PHE A 242 27.26 -9.27 -0.02
CA PHE A 242 27.23 -8.47 1.19
C PHE A 242 27.36 -9.30 2.46
N LEU A 243 27.15 -10.60 2.40
CA LEU A 243 27.02 -11.46 3.56
C LEU A 243 28.14 -12.49 3.69
N LYS A 244 29.04 -12.57 2.73
CA LYS A 244 30.35 -13.26 2.89
C LYS A 244 31.44 -12.32 3.42
N GLY A 245 31.13 -11.50 4.40
CA GLY A 245 32.14 -11.22 5.41
C GLY A 245 32.50 -12.54 6.11
N PRO A 246 33.67 -12.68 6.71
CA PRO A 246 34.10 -13.89 7.38
C PRO A 246 33.04 -14.29 8.39
N SER A 247 32.37 -15.45 8.21
CA SER A 247 31.40 -16.10 9.15
C SER A 247 30.64 -15.18 10.13
N ALA A 248 30.62 -13.91 9.85
CA ALA A 248 30.35 -12.80 10.75
C ALA A 248 28.87 -12.53 10.97
N LEU A 249 28.02 -13.26 10.27
CA LEU A 249 26.61 -13.25 10.59
C LEU A 249 26.16 -14.44 11.44
N ALA A 250 27.02 -15.41 11.67
CA ALA A 250 26.95 -16.20 12.89
C ALA A 250 27.59 -15.38 14.03
N LEU A 251 27.15 -14.15 14.22
CA LEU A 251 27.57 -13.34 15.34
C LEU A 251 26.84 -13.93 16.54
N ASP A 252 27.54 -14.79 17.30
CA ASP A 252 27.03 -15.27 18.61
C ASP A 252 26.65 -14.12 19.55
N TRP A 253 26.95 -12.89 19.15
CA TRP A 253 26.70 -11.67 19.93
C TRP A 253 25.56 -10.79 19.38
N PHE A 254 25.00 -11.09 18.20
CA PHE A 254 23.93 -10.30 17.57
C PHE A 254 22.90 -11.20 16.89
N ALA A 255 21.63 -10.93 17.09
CA ALA A 255 20.51 -11.59 16.44
C ALA A 255 19.48 -10.56 16.00
N VAL A 256 18.93 -10.72 14.79
CA VAL A 256 17.81 -9.92 14.29
C VAL A 256 16.71 -10.84 13.81
N HIS A 257 15.50 -10.57 14.24
CA HIS A 257 14.28 -11.20 13.78
C HIS A 257 13.32 -10.13 13.30
N GLY A 258 12.56 -10.41 12.27
CA GLY A 258 11.48 -9.55 11.79
C GLY A 258 10.18 -10.32 11.75
N GLN A 259 9.11 -9.66 12.15
CA GLN A 259 7.76 -10.18 12.01
C GLN A 259 6.89 -9.08 11.42
N THR A 260 5.96 -9.47 10.54
CA THR A 260 4.90 -8.60 10.07
C THR A 260 3.61 -9.40 10.00
N THR A 261 2.53 -8.80 10.43
CA THR A 261 1.20 -9.43 10.42
C THR A 261 0.23 -8.49 9.72
N PHE A 262 -0.48 -9.00 8.76
CA PHE A 262 -1.55 -8.31 8.09
C PHE A 262 -2.86 -9.04 8.34
N ILE A 263 -3.88 -8.32 8.82
CA ILE A 263 -5.20 -8.87 9.10
C ILE A 263 -6.23 -8.04 8.35
N GLU A 264 -6.91 -8.66 7.41
CA GLU A 264 -8.09 -8.10 6.76
C GLU A 264 -9.35 -8.67 7.41
N GLN A 265 -10.30 -7.78 7.70
CA GLN A 265 -11.60 -8.13 8.27
C GLN A 265 -12.71 -7.55 7.39
N TYR A 266 -13.69 -8.36 7.07
CA TYR A 266 -14.85 -7.92 6.32
C TYR A 266 -16.15 -8.36 7.01
N ALA A 267 -17.02 -7.39 7.30
CA ALA A 267 -18.37 -7.63 7.77
C ALA A 267 -19.34 -7.47 6.59
N PRO A 268 -19.94 -8.54 6.07
CA PRO A 268 -20.87 -8.45 4.95
C PRO A 268 -22.14 -7.68 5.33
N PRO A 269 -22.97 -7.30 4.37
CA PRO A 269 -24.27 -6.73 4.65
C PRO A 269 -25.12 -7.67 5.50
N PHE A 270 -25.66 -7.18 6.60
CA PHE A 270 -26.61 -7.91 7.43
C PHE A 270 -27.65 -6.96 8.01
N ARG A 271 -28.80 -7.52 8.40
CA ARG A 271 -29.86 -6.74 9.02
C ARG A 271 -29.60 -6.57 10.52
N SER A 272 -29.47 -5.33 10.96
CA SER A 272 -29.25 -4.97 12.36
C SER A 272 -30.28 -3.96 12.85
N PRO A 273 -31.52 -4.37 13.16
CA PRO A 273 -32.62 -3.45 13.51
C PRO A 273 -32.44 -2.73 14.84
N TYR A 274 -31.50 -3.20 15.68
CA TYR A 274 -31.20 -2.64 17.01
C TYR A 274 -29.78 -2.13 17.10
N ALA A 275 -29.16 -1.77 15.95
CA ALA A 275 -27.82 -1.24 15.94
C ALA A 275 -27.75 0.09 16.71
N GLY A 276 -26.75 0.19 17.56
CA GLY A 276 -26.38 1.42 18.30
C GLY A 276 -24.97 1.85 17.96
N THR A 277 -24.49 2.89 18.62
CA THR A 277 -23.18 3.49 18.40
C THR A 277 -22.03 2.49 18.53
N ASN A 278 -22.19 1.50 19.41
CA ASN A 278 -21.17 0.48 19.70
C ASN A 278 -21.48 -0.87 19.06
N SER A 279 -22.35 -0.88 18.04
CA SER A 279 -22.67 -2.12 17.33
C SER A 279 -21.73 -2.32 16.13
N LEU A 280 -21.53 -3.59 15.78
CA LEU A 280 -20.87 -3.92 14.53
C LEU A 280 -21.68 -3.35 13.36
N ALA A 281 -21.10 -2.45 12.58
CA ALA A 281 -21.71 -1.91 11.39
C ALA A 281 -21.66 -2.94 10.25
N PRO A 282 -22.75 -3.12 9.49
CA PRO A 282 -22.74 -3.99 8.32
C PRO A 282 -21.97 -3.36 7.15
N ASN A 283 -21.53 -4.20 6.23
CA ASN A 283 -20.90 -3.83 4.98
C ASN A 283 -19.68 -2.90 5.16
N GLN A 284 -18.74 -3.34 5.96
CA GLN A 284 -17.47 -2.65 6.17
C GLN A 284 -16.28 -3.59 6.03
N GLY A 285 -15.22 -3.11 5.43
CA GLY A 285 -13.89 -3.71 5.45
C GLY A 285 -13.00 -2.92 6.39
N ARG A 286 -12.10 -3.59 7.07
CA ARG A 286 -11.05 -3.00 7.91
C ARG A 286 -9.83 -3.89 7.89
N GLU A 287 -8.69 -3.27 7.97
CA GLU A 287 -7.43 -3.97 8.04
C GLU A 287 -6.54 -3.40 9.13
N THR A 288 -5.70 -4.24 9.65
CA THR A 288 -4.62 -3.87 10.56
C THR A 288 -3.33 -4.47 10.04
N TRP A 289 -2.27 -3.73 10.18
CA TRP A 289 -0.92 -4.17 9.87
C TRP A 289 -0.02 -3.85 11.03
N ASP A 290 0.77 -4.84 11.46
CA ASP A 290 1.86 -4.66 12.39
C ASP A 290 3.18 -5.10 11.76
N ALA A 291 4.25 -4.44 12.13
CA ALA A 291 5.60 -4.86 11.82
C ALA A 291 6.50 -4.64 13.03
N MET A 292 7.22 -5.68 13.40
CA MET A 292 8.16 -5.68 14.50
C MET A 292 9.54 -6.14 14.02
N VAL A 293 10.57 -5.47 14.52
CA VAL A 293 11.95 -5.92 14.39
C VAL A 293 12.50 -6.16 15.77
N THR A 294 12.92 -7.38 16.05
CA THR A 294 13.59 -7.74 17.29
C THR A 294 15.09 -7.80 17.04
N ALA A 295 15.85 -6.93 17.69
CA ALA A 295 17.31 -6.91 17.65
C ALA A 295 17.90 -7.23 19.01
N GLY A 296 18.64 -8.32 19.10
CA GLY A 296 19.32 -8.77 20.30
C GLY A 296 20.83 -8.68 20.16
N PHE A 297 21.53 -8.24 21.18
CA PHE A 297 22.98 -8.22 21.22
C PHE A 297 23.53 -8.57 22.60
N LYS A 298 24.70 -9.22 22.60
CA LYS A 298 25.42 -9.64 23.81
C LYS A 298 26.66 -8.75 23.98
N PRO A 299 26.56 -7.62 24.70
CA PRO A 299 27.68 -6.70 24.86
C PRO A 299 28.80 -7.25 25.73
N TRP A 300 28.52 -8.25 26.61
CA TRP A 300 29.50 -8.95 27.43
C TRP A 300 29.00 -10.37 27.78
N GLN A 301 29.89 -11.22 28.29
CA GLN A 301 29.52 -12.56 28.69
C GLN A 301 28.48 -12.55 29.83
N GLY A 302 27.33 -13.15 29.56
CA GLY A 302 26.21 -13.21 30.53
C GLY A 302 25.26 -12.01 30.47
N GLY A 303 25.48 -11.03 29.59
CA GLY A 303 24.56 -9.91 29.38
C GLY A 303 23.91 -9.97 27.98
N GLU A 304 22.59 -9.74 27.91
CA GLU A 304 21.85 -9.61 26.66
C GLU A 304 20.99 -8.35 26.71
N ILE A 305 20.92 -7.63 25.62
CA ILE A 305 20.03 -6.46 25.41
C ILE A 305 19.18 -6.75 24.18
N TRP A 306 17.88 -6.61 24.32
CA TRP A 306 16.91 -6.75 23.26
C TRP A 306 16.17 -5.43 23.04
N ILE A 307 15.95 -5.07 21.78
CA ILE A 307 15.21 -3.88 21.35
C ILE A 307 14.18 -4.36 20.33
N ASP A 308 12.91 -4.08 20.62
CA ASP A 308 11.76 -4.56 19.85
C ASP A 308 10.89 -3.39 19.39
N PRO A 309 11.36 -2.56 18.42
CA PRO A 309 10.51 -1.54 17.83
C PRO A 309 9.36 -2.21 17.06
N GLU A 310 8.16 -1.72 17.31
CA GLU A 310 6.93 -2.16 16.67
C GLU A 310 6.20 -0.96 16.06
N ILE A 311 5.65 -1.14 14.88
CA ILE A 311 4.78 -0.19 14.20
C ILE A 311 3.45 -0.89 13.95
N ASP A 312 2.41 -0.29 14.48
CA ASP A 312 1.05 -0.76 14.29
C ASP A 312 0.23 0.25 13.48
N GLN A 313 -0.58 -0.23 12.54
CA GLN A 313 -1.47 0.59 11.71
C GLN A 313 -2.83 -0.06 11.50
N GLY A 314 -3.84 0.77 11.19
CA GLY A 314 -5.18 0.37 10.81
C GLY A 314 -6.19 0.38 11.96
N PHE A 315 -7.37 -0.14 11.69
CA PHE A 315 -8.46 -0.22 12.66
C PHE A 315 -9.18 -1.55 12.49
N GLY A 316 -9.72 -2.09 13.60
CA GLY A 316 -10.67 -3.19 13.55
C GLY A 316 -12.06 -2.74 13.06
N LEU A 317 -12.92 -3.72 12.79
CA LEU A 317 -14.32 -3.47 12.40
C LEU A 317 -14.99 -2.56 13.44
N SER A 318 -15.80 -1.61 12.97
CA SER A 318 -16.49 -0.60 13.79
C SER A 318 -15.53 0.22 14.67
N ASN A 319 -14.37 0.61 14.13
CA ASN A 319 -13.35 1.39 14.82
C ASN A 319 -12.86 0.73 16.10
N THR A 320 -12.54 -0.58 16.04
CA THR A 320 -12.04 -1.39 17.17
C THR A 320 -13.08 -1.79 18.23
N GLU A 321 -14.31 -1.33 18.11
CA GLU A 321 -15.39 -1.78 18.97
C GLU A 321 -15.89 -3.14 18.46
N GLY A 322 -15.35 -4.22 18.98
CA GLY A 322 -15.82 -5.56 18.67
C GLY A 322 -17.23 -5.81 19.20
N ILE A 323 -17.78 -7.03 18.96
CA ILE A 323 -19.12 -7.46 19.39
C ILE A 323 -19.33 -7.25 20.90
N ALA A 324 -18.28 -7.27 21.70
CA ALA A 324 -18.33 -7.09 23.15
C ALA A 324 -18.04 -5.64 23.59
N GLY A 325 -17.83 -4.70 22.66
CA GLY A 325 -17.48 -3.30 22.97
C GLY A 325 -16.09 -3.13 23.58
N PHE A 326 -15.24 -4.16 23.51
CA PHE A 326 -13.85 -4.08 23.97
C PHE A 326 -12.91 -3.84 22.79
N PRO A 327 -12.14 -2.75 22.81
CA PRO A 327 -11.12 -2.53 21.81
C PRO A 327 -10.00 -3.57 21.95
N SER A 328 -9.48 -4.05 20.82
CA SER A 328 -8.23 -4.80 20.78
C SER A 328 -7.05 -3.83 20.92
N GLY A 329 -6.10 -4.12 21.80
CA GLY A 329 -4.88 -3.33 21.93
C GLY A 329 -4.10 -3.20 20.61
N ALA A 330 -4.10 -4.24 19.79
CA ALA A 330 -3.47 -4.26 18.47
C ALA A 330 -4.23 -3.45 17.41
N ALA A 331 -5.43 -2.97 17.70
CA ALA A 331 -6.25 -2.19 16.79
C ALA A 331 -6.32 -0.70 17.16
N PHE A 332 -5.68 -0.30 18.25
CA PHE A 332 -5.43 1.11 18.55
C PHE A 332 -4.18 1.57 17.83
N LYS A 333 -4.37 2.46 16.89
CA LYS A 333 -3.29 3.00 16.09
C LYS A 333 -3.21 4.50 16.31
N ILE A 334 -1.99 4.94 16.52
CA ILE A 334 -1.66 6.35 16.69
C ILE A 334 -1.51 7.00 15.32
#